data_d28cf84e7fdb8e3182341b5e805f9850
#
_entry.id   d28cf84e7fdb8e3182341b5e805f9850
#
_cell.length_a   1.000
_cell.length_b   1.000
_cell.length_c   1.000
_cell.angle_alpha   90.00
_cell.angle_beta   90.00
_cell.angle_gamma   90.00
#
_symmetry.space_group_name_H-M   'P 1'
#
loop_
_entity.id
_entity.type
_entity.pdbx_description
1 polymer ?
#
loop_
_entity_poly.entity_id
_entity_poly.type
_entity_poly.pdbx_seq_one_letter_code
_entity_poly.pdbx_strand_id
1 'polypeptide(L)'
;MRIVDDNSQKYAAVLQVLQIWKHLPESDVARMLHNYFLITDDFREMEDQGLLTMNFIGDEYMITPTLLGKVWLEDYSAKEQRHGV
;
A
#
# COMPACT_ATOMS: atom_id res chain seq x y z
N MET A 1 23.02 9.15 10.82
CA MET A 1 21.60 9.42 10.77
C MET A 1 20.92 8.56 9.70
N ARG A 2 19.80 8.07 10.03
CA ARG A 2 19.09 7.21 9.09
C ARG A 2 17.96 7.97 8.39
N ILE A 3 17.84 7.75 7.12
CA ILE A 3 16.78 8.37 6.35
C ILE A 3 15.52 7.54 6.51
N VAL A 4 14.46 8.19 6.94
CA VAL A 4 13.17 7.54 7.06
C VAL A 4 12.59 7.35 5.67
N ASP A 5 12.18 6.13 5.37
CA ASP A 5 11.59 5.82 4.09
C ASP A 5 10.08 6.00 4.22
N ASP A 6 9.61 7.21 3.99
CA ASP A 6 8.19 7.52 4.11
C ASP A 6 7.35 6.72 3.13
N ASN A 7 7.94 6.38 1.97
CA ASN A 7 7.22 5.60 0.99
C ASN A 7 6.93 4.19 1.48
N SER A 8 7.89 3.60 2.21
CA SER A 8 7.65 2.27 2.75
C SER A 8 6.51 2.26 3.74
N GLN A 9 6.40 3.30 4.56
CA GLN A 9 5.30 3.39 5.51
C GLN A 9 3.96 3.52 4.78
N LYS A 10 3.91 4.34 3.74
CA LYS A 10 2.70 4.46 2.93
C LYS A 10 2.33 3.13 2.30
N TYR A 11 3.32 2.46 1.72
CA TYR A 11 3.08 1.19 1.06
C TYR A 11 2.54 0.17 2.05
N ALA A 12 3.16 0.10 3.23
CA ALA A 12 2.71 -0.85 4.25
C ALA A 12 1.28 -0.56 4.67
N ALA A 13 0.94 0.71 4.86
CA ALA A 13 -0.41 1.08 5.27
C ALA A 13 -1.44 0.66 4.22
N VAL A 14 -1.14 0.93 2.95
CA VAL A 14 -2.04 0.56 1.87
C VAL A 14 -2.22 -0.95 1.81
N LEU A 15 -1.11 -1.69 1.88
CA LEU A 15 -1.18 -3.13 1.78
C LEU A 15 -1.89 -3.76 2.98
N GLN A 16 -1.77 -3.17 4.17
CA GLN A 16 -2.48 -3.67 5.33
C GLN A 16 -3.98 -3.54 5.16
N VAL A 17 -4.43 -2.42 4.63
CA VAL A 17 -5.85 -2.23 4.35
C VAL A 17 -6.33 -3.26 3.34
N LEU A 18 -5.53 -3.50 2.31
CA LEU A 18 -5.92 -4.45 1.26
C LEU A 18 -5.87 -5.90 1.72
N GLN A 19 -5.13 -6.21 2.77
CA GLN A 19 -5.20 -7.54 3.35
C GLN A 19 -6.57 -7.84 3.91
N ILE A 20 -7.19 -6.82 4.48
CA ILE A 20 -8.50 -6.99 5.11
C ILE A 20 -9.60 -6.99 4.07
N TRP A 21 -9.56 -6.06 3.13
CA TRP A 21 -10.65 -5.81 2.20
C TRP A 21 -10.46 -6.45 0.85
N LYS A 22 -9.27 -6.96 0.56
CA LYS A 22 -8.89 -7.64 -0.68
C LYS A 22 -8.84 -6.72 -1.89
N HIS A 23 -9.85 -5.90 -2.09
CA HIS A 23 -9.82 -4.88 -3.12
C HIS A 23 -10.73 -3.75 -2.71
N LEU A 24 -10.35 -2.55 -3.08
CA LEU A 24 -11.08 -1.35 -2.71
C LEU A 24 -10.90 -0.29 -3.79
N PRO A 25 -11.91 0.57 -3.96
CA PRO A 25 -11.70 1.76 -4.79
C PRO A 25 -10.63 2.65 -4.22
N GLU A 26 -9.91 3.33 -5.10
CA GLU A 26 -8.85 4.22 -4.68
C GLU A 26 -9.34 5.25 -3.65
N SER A 27 -10.51 5.81 -3.86
CA SER A 27 -11.05 6.82 -2.96
C SER A 27 -11.27 6.28 -1.56
N ASP A 28 -11.66 5.02 -1.43
CA ASP A 28 -11.86 4.42 -0.13
C ASP A 28 -10.55 4.22 0.60
N VAL A 29 -9.53 3.77 -0.11
CA VAL A 29 -8.21 3.60 0.49
C VAL A 29 -7.67 4.94 0.95
N ALA A 30 -7.78 5.95 0.11
CA ALA A 30 -7.31 7.29 0.46
C ALA A 30 -8.04 7.85 1.67
N ARG A 31 -9.34 7.59 1.76
CA ARG A 31 -10.12 8.08 2.88
C ARG A 31 -9.73 7.38 4.18
N MET A 32 -9.54 6.07 4.11
CA MET A 32 -9.14 5.30 5.29
C MET A 32 -7.77 5.72 5.79
N LEU A 33 -6.92 6.13 4.89
CA LEU A 33 -5.54 6.47 5.19
C LEU A 33 -5.28 7.96 4.97
N HIS A 34 -6.23 8.79 5.35
CA HIS A 34 -6.14 10.22 5.06
C HIS A 34 -4.88 10.86 5.63
N ASN A 35 -4.33 10.29 6.69
CA ASN A 35 -3.11 10.83 7.30
C ASN A 35 -1.93 10.84 6.35
N TYR A 36 -1.95 9.96 5.36
CA TYR A 36 -0.82 9.81 4.44
C TYR A 36 -0.97 10.68 3.20
N PHE A 37 -2.12 11.31 3.02
CA PHE A 37 -2.36 12.19 1.87
C PHE A 37 -2.09 11.47 0.56
N LEU A 38 -2.68 10.29 0.40
CA LEU A 38 -2.43 9.48 -0.78
C LEU A 38 -3.03 10.11 -2.02
N ILE A 39 -2.28 10.04 -3.11
CA ILE A 39 -2.75 10.48 -4.42
C ILE A 39 -2.60 9.31 -5.40
N THR A 40 -3.18 9.47 -6.58
CA THR A 40 -3.15 8.41 -7.58
C THR A 40 -1.73 7.97 -7.90
N ASP A 41 -0.79 8.91 -7.95
CA ASP A 41 0.59 8.59 -8.27
C ASP A 41 1.22 7.64 -7.25
N ASP A 42 0.80 7.73 -6.00
CA ASP A 42 1.31 6.81 -4.98
C ASP A 42 0.94 5.37 -5.33
N PHE A 43 -0.30 5.16 -5.75
CA PHE A 43 -0.75 3.82 -6.13
C PHE A 43 -0.06 3.36 -7.41
N ARG A 44 0.18 4.27 -8.34
CA ARG A 44 0.87 3.90 -9.57
C ARG A 44 2.30 3.46 -9.31
N GLU A 45 2.97 4.12 -8.38
CA GLU A 45 4.31 3.70 -7.99
C GLU A 45 4.29 2.29 -7.43
N MET A 46 3.31 1.99 -6.60
CA MET A 46 3.21 0.65 -6.04
C MET A 46 2.92 -0.37 -7.14
N GLU A 47 2.07 0.00 -8.10
CA GLU A 47 1.80 -0.89 -9.22
C GLU A 47 3.05 -1.15 -10.04
N ASP A 48 3.84 -0.10 -10.28
CA ASP A 48 5.08 -0.24 -11.03
C ASP A 48 6.05 -1.19 -10.34
N GLN A 49 6.01 -1.25 -9.02
CA GLN A 49 6.85 -2.17 -8.27
C GLN A 49 6.22 -3.54 -8.11
N GLY A 50 5.03 -3.73 -8.65
CA GLY A 50 4.37 -5.03 -8.61
C GLY A 50 3.65 -5.34 -7.31
N LEU A 51 3.47 -4.37 -6.44
CA LEU A 51 2.88 -4.60 -5.12
C LEU A 51 1.36 -4.65 -5.16
N LEU A 52 0.76 -4.03 -6.14
CA LEU A 52 -0.68 -4.04 -6.31
C LEU A 52 -1.01 -3.83 -7.78
N THR A 53 -2.30 -3.95 -8.11
CA THR A 53 -2.77 -3.64 -9.46
C THR A 53 -3.88 -2.62 -9.37
N MET A 54 -3.99 -1.81 -10.40
CA MET A 54 -5.03 -0.80 -10.53
C MET A 54 -5.85 -1.09 -11.77
N ASN A 55 -7.14 -1.27 -11.60
CA ASN A 55 -8.05 -1.48 -12.72
C ASN A 55 -9.09 -0.38 -12.71
N PHE A 56 -9.24 0.30 -13.83
CA PHE A 56 -10.22 1.38 -13.93
C PHE A 56 -11.58 0.77 -14.21
N ILE A 57 -12.46 0.86 -13.23
CA ILE A 57 -13.80 0.29 -13.34
C ILE A 57 -14.78 1.38 -12.95
N GLY A 58 -15.75 1.60 -13.84
CA GLY A 58 -16.65 2.74 -13.64
C GLY A 58 -15.87 4.03 -13.76
N ASP A 59 -15.85 4.83 -12.72
CA ASP A 59 -15.22 6.14 -12.75
C ASP A 59 -13.99 6.22 -11.88
N GLU A 60 -13.49 5.10 -11.38
CA GLU A 60 -12.32 5.15 -10.52
C GLU A 60 -11.53 3.86 -10.59
N TYR A 61 -10.34 3.91 -10.01
CA TYR A 61 -9.47 2.76 -9.97
C TYR A 61 -9.84 1.83 -8.82
N MET A 62 -9.88 0.55 -9.14
CA MET A 62 -10.04 -0.49 -8.13
C MET A 62 -8.65 -1.01 -7.82
N ILE A 63 -8.29 -1.00 -6.54
CA ILE A 63 -6.95 -1.37 -6.10
C ILE A 63 -6.98 -2.78 -5.53
N THR A 64 -6.09 -3.64 -6.02
CA THR A 64 -6.02 -5.04 -5.58
C THR A 64 -4.58 -5.40 -5.27
N PRO A 65 -4.30 -6.05 -4.13
CA PRO A 65 -2.93 -6.42 -3.81
C PRO A 65 -2.50 -7.62 -4.63
N THR A 66 -1.19 -7.74 -4.84
CA THR A 66 -0.60 -8.88 -5.51
C THR A 66 0.04 -9.80 -4.49
N LEU A 67 0.45 -10.98 -4.93
CA LEU A 67 1.20 -11.87 -4.07
C LEU A 67 2.51 -11.21 -3.64
N LEU A 68 3.17 -10.53 -4.57
CA LEU A 68 4.41 -9.83 -4.24
C LEU A 68 4.16 -8.77 -3.16
N GLY A 69 3.03 -8.09 -3.23
CA GLY A 69 2.68 -7.10 -2.22
C GLY A 69 2.53 -7.74 -0.84
N LYS A 70 1.91 -8.90 -0.79
CA LYS A 70 1.75 -9.61 0.47
C LYS A 70 3.10 -10.01 1.06
N VAL A 71 3.98 -10.54 0.21
CA VAL A 71 5.31 -10.92 0.66
C VAL A 71 6.08 -9.71 1.13
N TRP A 72 5.99 -8.63 0.38
CA TRP A 72 6.66 -7.38 0.75
C TRP A 72 6.21 -6.91 2.14
N LEU A 73 4.90 -6.96 2.38
CA LEU A 73 4.37 -6.50 3.65
C LEU A 73 4.81 -7.39 4.80
N GLU A 74 4.83 -8.71 4.60
CA GLU A 74 5.29 -9.63 5.62
C GLU A 74 6.75 -9.36 5.98
N ASP A 75 7.57 -9.12 4.96
CA ASP A 75 8.97 -8.82 5.19
C ASP A 75 9.15 -7.51 5.94
N TYR A 76 8.38 -6.50 5.54
CA TYR A 76 8.43 -5.21 6.21
C TYR A 76 8.02 -5.33 7.67
N SER A 77 6.96 -6.07 7.96
CA SER A 77 6.48 -6.24 9.32
C SER A 77 7.49 -6.98 10.18
N ALA A 78 8.15 -7.98 9.61
CA ALA A 78 9.17 -8.73 10.33
C ALA A 78 10.33 -7.82 10.69
N LYS A 79 10.74 -6.96 9.77
CA LYS A 79 11.83 -6.03 10.05
C LYS A 79 11.46 -5.03 11.13
N GLU A 80 10.22 -4.56 11.11
CA GLU A 80 9.76 -3.63 12.12
C GLU A 80 9.77 -4.28 13.49
N GLN A 81 9.30 -5.50 13.58
CA GLN A 81 9.27 -6.20 14.87
C GLN A 81 10.66 -6.43 15.41
N ARG A 82 11.57 -6.87 14.54
CA ARG A 82 12.94 -7.08 14.95
C ARG A 82 13.61 -5.81 15.40
N HIS A 83 13.30 -4.76 14.70
CA HIS A 83 13.91 -3.47 14.98
C HIS A 83 13.46 -2.91 16.32
N GLY A 84 12.29 -3.26 16.77
CA GLY A 84 11.73 -2.74 17.99
C GLY A 84 12.23 -3.40 19.25
N VAL A 85 13.06 -4.39 19.15
CA VAL A 85 13.57 -5.11 20.33
C VAL A 85 14.74 -4.40 20.97
#